data_6cbfc1a259f0766434e47627c3676c7e
#
_entry.id   6cbfc1a259f0766434e47627c3676c7e
#
_cell.length_a   1.000
_cell.length_b   1.000
_cell.length_c   1.000
_cell.angle_alpha   90.00
_cell.angle_beta   90.00
_cell.angle_gamma   90.00
#
_symmetry.space_group_name_H-M   'P 1'
#
loop_
_entity.id
_entity.type
_entity.pdbx_description
1 polymer ?
#
loop_
_entity_poly.entity_id
_entity_poly.type
_entity_poly.pdbx_seq_one_letter_code
_entity_poly.pdbx_strand_id
1 'polypeptide(L)'
;SGSFIEGFESGLVGKKIGEETDLNLKFPDTYSNADLAGKDVVFHVTINSVKRAPELTDELVAEISDYKTVDEYKKSVQDSLTEQKKSVQDSQKLNDLLSQAYENATFKGYPQELVDYNIKQSKDYYEGYAEQSNMSFADFLEQNLQMSEEDFNTQIETVVKQSLNQEMLLKAIAETEGFTISDEEFNKGAEKYAQQFGAESTEAFIEQYGRSMIEISLLQDKAIEVVEQNAVVKDAAETESEASSEDASEKGSEKTTEAASEKESETESQTKAA
;
A
#
# COMPACT_ATOMS: atom_id res chain seq x y z
N SER A 1 -17.23 15.28 7.64
CA SER A 1 -16.92 15.93 8.89
C SER A 1 -15.56 15.48 9.41
N GLY A 2 -15.02 16.13 10.45
CA GLY A 2 -13.64 15.94 10.90
C GLY A 2 -12.67 17.02 10.40
N SER A 3 -13.20 18.08 9.78
CA SER A 3 -12.39 19.20 9.29
C SER A 3 -12.21 20.32 10.36
N PHE A 4 -13.02 20.27 11.41
CA PHE A 4 -12.97 21.24 12.52
C PHE A 4 -12.28 20.63 13.74
N ILE A 5 -11.91 21.49 14.68
CA ILE A 5 -11.32 21.04 15.96
C ILE A 5 -12.33 20.20 16.75
N GLU A 6 -11.81 19.31 17.59
CA GLU A 6 -12.63 18.38 18.37
C GLU A 6 -13.71 19.10 19.17
N GLY A 7 -14.93 18.57 19.17
CA GLY A 7 -16.09 19.14 19.85
C GLY A 7 -16.91 20.12 19.03
N PHE A 8 -16.36 20.72 17.95
CA PHE A 8 -17.09 21.73 17.18
C PHE A 8 -18.32 21.13 16.49
N GLU A 9 -18.15 20.07 15.71
CA GLU A 9 -19.25 19.44 14.97
C GLU A 9 -20.26 18.78 15.92
N SER A 10 -19.78 18.09 16.94
CA SER A 10 -20.65 17.46 17.94
C SER A 10 -21.48 18.44 18.77
N GLY A 11 -20.94 19.63 19.04
CA GLY A 11 -21.64 20.72 19.74
C GLY A 11 -22.78 21.34 18.94
N LEU A 12 -22.80 21.12 17.60
CA LEU A 12 -23.86 21.59 16.71
C LEU A 12 -24.97 20.57 16.49
N VAL A 13 -24.77 19.31 16.89
CA VAL A 13 -25.76 18.25 16.71
C VAL A 13 -27.03 18.57 17.48
N GLY A 14 -28.19 18.47 16.79
CA GLY A 14 -29.49 18.74 17.39
C GLY A 14 -29.93 20.21 17.40
N LYS A 15 -29.04 21.14 17.00
CA LYS A 15 -29.39 22.55 16.87
C LYS A 15 -30.34 22.84 15.71
N LYS A 16 -31.17 23.89 15.84
CA LYS A 16 -32.18 24.27 14.85
C LYS A 16 -31.70 25.43 13.98
N ILE A 17 -32.28 25.56 12.80
CA ILE A 17 -32.04 26.73 11.92
C ILE A 17 -32.44 28.00 12.67
N GLY A 18 -31.58 29.01 12.67
CA GLY A 18 -31.73 30.27 13.38
C GLY A 18 -31.27 30.22 14.84
N GLU A 19 -30.86 29.06 15.37
CA GLU A 19 -30.35 28.93 16.73
C GLU A 19 -28.92 29.46 16.81
N GLU A 20 -28.64 30.25 17.85
CA GLU A 20 -27.30 30.71 18.21
C GLU A 20 -26.79 29.86 19.36
N THR A 21 -25.53 29.50 19.32
CA THR A 21 -24.90 28.70 20.39
C THR A 21 -23.43 29.03 20.53
N ASP A 22 -22.96 29.02 21.79
CA ASP A 22 -21.57 29.19 22.10
C ASP A 22 -20.93 27.81 22.35
N LEU A 23 -19.85 27.54 21.62
CA LEU A 23 -19.04 26.36 21.80
C LEU A 23 -17.72 26.73 22.47
N ASN A 24 -17.55 26.29 23.74
CA ASN A 24 -16.29 26.44 24.45
C ASN A 24 -15.39 25.26 24.13
N LEU A 25 -14.35 25.52 23.34
CA LEU A 25 -13.45 24.48 22.80
C LEU A 25 -12.00 24.85 23.06
N LYS A 26 -11.10 23.91 22.84
CA LYS A 26 -9.67 24.11 22.91
C LYS A 26 -8.99 23.71 21.62
N PHE A 27 -8.11 24.53 21.07
CA PHE A 27 -7.28 24.14 19.94
C PHE A 27 -6.31 23.03 20.35
N PRO A 28 -6.09 21.99 19.50
CA PRO A 28 -5.07 20.99 19.76
C PRO A 28 -3.69 21.62 19.95
N ASP A 29 -2.86 21.01 20.77
CA ASP A 29 -1.48 21.47 20.97
C ASP A 29 -0.63 21.38 19.68
N THR A 30 -1.03 20.50 18.74
CA THR A 30 -0.43 20.31 17.41
C THR A 30 -1.09 21.15 16.31
N TYR A 31 -1.90 22.16 16.66
CA TYR A 31 -2.58 22.98 15.66
C TYR A 31 -1.58 23.76 14.81
N SER A 32 -1.82 23.82 13.49
CA SER A 32 -0.89 24.39 12.51
C SER A 32 -0.53 25.87 12.75
N ASN A 33 -1.44 26.64 13.36
CA ASN A 33 -1.17 28.00 13.78
C ASN A 33 -0.67 28.01 15.23
N ALA A 34 0.62 28.26 15.43
CA ALA A 34 1.27 28.29 16.74
C ALA A 34 0.68 29.31 17.70
N ASP A 35 0.09 30.41 17.19
CA ASP A 35 -0.56 31.43 18.02
C ASP A 35 -1.88 30.95 18.62
N LEU A 36 -2.47 29.92 18.11
CA LEU A 36 -3.74 29.32 18.56
C LEU A 36 -3.56 27.97 19.27
N ALA A 37 -2.47 27.25 18.99
CA ALA A 37 -2.20 25.93 19.55
C ALA A 37 -2.34 25.92 21.09
N GLY A 38 -3.11 24.97 21.61
CA GLY A 38 -3.35 24.78 23.04
C GLY A 38 -4.21 25.85 23.72
N LYS A 39 -4.75 26.85 23.00
CA LYS A 39 -5.57 27.93 23.61
C LYS A 39 -7.04 27.58 23.63
N ASP A 40 -7.72 28.03 24.69
CA ASP A 40 -9.16 28.00 24.81
C ASP A 40 -9.79 29.03 23.87
N VAL A 41 -10.93 28.68 23.26
CA VAL A 41 -11.67 29.52 22.32
C VAL A 41 -13.16 29.35 22.53
N VAL A 42 -13.92 30.43 22.34
CA VAL A 42 -15.37 30.40 22.28
C VAL A 42 -15.82 30.70 20.85
N PHE A 43 -16.48 29.74 20.23
CA PHE A 43 -17.10 29.96 18.94
C PHE A 43 -18.56 30.36 19.10
N HIS A 44 -18.91 31.57 18.67
CA HIS A 44 -20.30 32.00 18.56
C HIS A 44 -20.84 31.58 17.21
N VAL A 45 -21.74 30.59 17.17
CA VAL A 45 -22.21 29.97 15.95
C VAL A 45 -23.69 30.17 15.80
N THR A 46 -24.10 30.65 14.60
CA THR A 46 -25.51 30.73 14.18
C THR A 46 -25.77 29.68 13.10
N ILE A 47 -26.79 28.86 13.27
CA ILE A 47 -27.17 27.84 12.27
C ILE A 47 -28.00 28.48 11.16
N ASN A 48 -27.38 28.77 10.03
CA ASN A 48 -28.06 29.41 8.89
C ASN A 48 -28.86 28.44 8.05
N SER A 49 -28.37 27.21 7.86
CA SER A 49 -29.06 26.17 7.09
C SER A 49 -28.63 24.78 7.51
N VAL A 50 -29.51 23.81 7.34
CA VAL A 50 -29.24 22.40 7.53
C VAL A 50 -29.59 21.67 6.24
N LYS A 51 -28.58 21.13 5.55
CA LYS A 51 -28.78 20.25 4.39
C LYS A 51 -28.77 18.81 4.85
N ARG A 52 -29.80 18.07 4.51
CA ARG A 52 -29.89 16.63 4.77
C ARG A 52 -29.97 15.89 3.45
N ALA A 53 -29.33 14.74 3.37
CA ALA A 53 -29.57 13.83 2.27
C ALA A 53 -31.08 13.47 2.26
N PRO A 54 -31.75 13.44 1.11
CA PRO A 54 -33.10 12.94 1.01
C PRO A 54 -33.16 11.46 1.49
N GLU A 55 -34.34 11.04 1.92
CA GLU A 55 -34.56 9.62 2.20
C GLU A 55 -34.41 8.82 0.90
N LEU A 56 -33.74 7.68 0.98
CA LEU A 56 -33.52 6.82 -0.17
C LEU A 56 -34.81 6.06 -0.46
N THR A 57 -35.53 6.51 -1.48
CA THR A 57 -36.79 5.88 -1.97
C THR A 57 -36.58 5.27 -3.35
N ASP A 58 -37.49 4.40 -3.79
CA ASP A 58 -37.44 3.79 -5.11
C ASP A 58 -37.47 4.85 -6.23
N GLU A 59 -38.25 5.92 -6.03
CA GLU A 59 -38.33 7.03 -6.98
C GLU A 59 -37.01 7.76 -7.10
N LEU A 60 -36.35 8.05 -5.95
CA LEU A 60 -35.04 8.69 -5.94
C LEU A 60 -33.99 7.80 -6.59
N VAL A 61 -34.00 6.50 -6.29
CA VAL A 61 -33.08 5.53 -6.91
C VAL A 61 -33.24 5.51 -8.41
N ALA A 62 -34.47 5.47 -8.92
CA ALA A 62 -34.74 5.48 -10.36
C ALA A 62 -34.33 6.81 -11.04
N GLU A 63 -34.24 7.92 -10.30
CA GLU A 63 -33.79 9.22 -10.80
C GLU A 63 -32.24 9.32 -10.89
N ILE A 64 -31.54 8.73 -9.89
CA ILE A 64 -30.07 8.90 -9.75
C ILE A 64 -29.25 7.72 -10.25
N SER A 65 -29.88 6.62 -10.67
CA SER A 65 -29.22 5.39 -11.09
C SER A 65 -30.04 4.61 -12.13
N ASP A 66 -29.45 3.53 -12.67
CA ASP A 66 -30.14 2.62 -13.59
C ASP A 66 -31.02 1.57 -12.89
N TYR A 67 -31.07 1.57 -11.55
CA TYR A 67 -31.86 0.65 -10.75
C TYR A 67 -33.25 1.20 -10.49
N LYS A 68 -34.20 0.30 -10.20
CA LYS A 68 -35.61 0.67 -10.00
C LYS A 68 -36.05 0.67 -8.54
N THR A 69 -35.30 -0.03 -7.69
CA THR A 69 -35.65 -0.17 -6.28
C THR A 69 -34.42 0.09 -5.39
N VAL A 70 -34.70 0.51 -4.16
CA VAL A 70 -33.65 0.69 -3.12
C VAL A 70 -32.89 -0.60 -2.88
N ASP A 71 -33.57 -1.75 -2.90
CA ASP A 71 -32.92 -3.05 -2.65
C ASP A 71 -31.98 -3.46 -3.78
N GLU A 72 -32.36 -3.25 -5.04
CA GLU A 72 -31.48 -3.48 -6.18
C GLU A 72 -30.25 -2.56 -6.11
N TYR A 73 -30.45 -1.29 -5.80
CA TYR A 73 -29.35 -0.33 -5.67
C TYR A 73 -28.39 -0.69 -4.51
N LYS A 74 -28.94 -1.01 -3.33
CA LYS A 74 -28.12 -1.46 -2.19
C LYS A 74 -27.35 -2.72 -2.52
N LYS A 75 -27.98 -3.68 -3.20
CA LYS A 75 -27.31 -4.91 -3.63
C LYS A 75 -26.16 -4.61 -4.59
N SER A 76 -26.36 -3.77 -5.59
CA SER A 76 -25.30 -3.41 -6.53
C SER A 76 -24.11 -2.71 -5.85
N VAL A 77 -24.40 -1.80 -4.91
CA VAL A 77 -23.35 -1.15 -4.11
C VAL A 77 -22.61 -2.17 -3.23
N GLN A 78 -23.34 -3.09 -2.60
CA GLN A 78 -22.73 -4.15 -1.80
C GLN A 78 -21.84 -5.08 -2.64
N ASP A 79 -22.35 -5.51 -3.81
CA ASP A 79 -21.61 -6.38 -4.73
C ASP A 79 -20.33 -5.66 -5.21
N SER A 80 -20.43 -4.39 -5.63
CA SER A 80 -19.32 -3.56 -6.05
C SER A 80 -18.27 -3.36 -4.94
N LEU A 81 -18.69 -3.03 -3.72
CA LEU A 81 -17.79 -2.89 -2.58
C LEU A 81 -17.13 -4.21 -2.20
N THR A 82 -17.84 -5.32 -2.32
CA THR A 82 -17.30 -6.66 -2.05
C THR A 82 -16.23 -7.03 -3.06
N GLU A 83 -16.49 -6.76 -4.35
CA GLU A 83 -15.51 -7.01 -5.42
C GLU A 83 -14.29 -6.10 -5.30
N GLN A 84 -14.51 -4.83 -4.99
CA GLN A 84 -13.41 -3.88 -4.75
C GLN A 84 -12.53 -4.30 -3.56
N LYS A 85 -13.14 -4.69 -2.43
CA LYS A 85 -12.39 -5.19 -1.28
C LYS A 85 -11.62 -6.46 -1.60
N LYS A 86 -12.25 -7.39 -2.33
CA LYS A 86 -11.60 -8.63 -2.77
C LYS A 86 -10.39 -8.32 -3.66
N SER A 87 -10.53 -7.45 -4.65
CA SER A 87 -9.43 -7.04 -5.54
C SER A 87 -8.26 -6.43 -4.76
N VAL A 88 -8.53 -5.56 -3.77
CA VAL A 88 -7.50 -5.00 -2.90
C VAL A 88 -6.82 -6.10 -2.07
N GLN A 89 -7.59 -7.02 -1.50
CA GLN A 89 -7.06 -8.12 -0.71
C GLN A 89 -6.22 -9.10 -1.55
N ASP A 90 -6.68 -9.44 -2.76
CA ASP A 90 -5.94 -10.32 -3.67
C ASP A 90 -4.62 -9.65 -4.10
N SER A 91 -4.63 -8.34 -4.39
CA SER A 91 -3.43 -7.57 -4.71
C SER A 91 -2.44 -7.52 -3.53
N GLN A 92 -2.94 -7.29 -2.31
CA GLN A 92 -2.10 -7.29 -1.11
C GLN A 92 -1.47 -8.67 -0.88
N LYS A 93 -2.28 -9.72 -0.95
CA LYS A 93 -1.81 -11.10 -0.82
C LYS A 93 -0.70 -11.42 -1.84
N LEU A 94 -0.89 -11.04 -3.10
CA LEU A 94 0.12 -11.25 -4.14
C LEU A 94 1.42 -10.51 -3.82
N ASN A 95 1.32 -9.24 -3.39
CA ASN A 95 2.49 -8.46 -3.00
C ASN A 95 3.24 -9.11 -1.83
N ASP A 96 2.53 -9.59 -0.81
CA ASP A 96 3.12 -10.26 0.34
C ASP A 96 3.81 -11.57 -0.06
N LEU A 97 3.20 -12.36 -0.95
CA LEU A 97 3.79 -13.59 -1.48
C LEU A 97 5.06 -13.34 -2.29
N LEU A 98 5.03 -12.35 -3.18
CA LEU A 98 6.20 -11.96 -3.96
C LEU A 98 7.31 -11.42 -3.05
N SER A 99 6.97 -10.61 -2.03
CA SER A 99 7.92 -10.09 -1.06
C SER A 99 8.64 -11.23 -0.33
N GLN A 100 7.89 -12.21 0.16
CA GLN A 100 8.47 -13.40 0.82
C GLN A 100 9.33 -14.24 -0.14
N ALA A 101 8.91 -14.38 -1.39
CA ALA A 101 9.71 -15.09 -2.40
C ALA A 101 11.05 -14.37 -2.66
N TYR A 102 11.06 -13.03 -2.63
CA TYR A 102 12.28 -12.23 -2.73
C TYR A 102 13.21 -12.40 -1.54
N GLU A 103 12.68 -12.31 -0.33
CA GLU A 103 13.46 -12.44 0.90
C GLU A 103 14.15 -13.80 0.98
N ASN A 104 13.52 -14.83 0.42
CA ASN A 104 14.08 -16.19 0.35
C ASN A 104 15.01 -16.40 -0.86
N ALA A 105 15.06 -15.49 -1.82
CA ALA A 105 15.89 -15.59 -3.01
C ALA A 105 17.33 -15.09 -2.76
N THR A 106 18.30 -15.70 -3.43
CA THR A 106 19.69 -15.22 -3.40
C THR A 106 20.09 -14.64 -4.74
N PHE A 107 20.37 -13.34 -4.77
CA PHE A 107 20.82 -12.63 -5.96
C PHE A 107 22.35 -12.51 -5.96
N LYS A 108 23.00 -12.97 -7.04
CA LYS A 108 24.47 -12.98 -7.13
C LYS A 108 25.07 -11.64 -7.60
N GLY A 109 24.23 -10.72 -8.03
CA GLY A 109 24.60 -9.41 -8.52
C GLY A 109 23.72 -8.98 -9.70
N TYR A 110 23.98 -7.76 -10.17
CA TYR A 110 23.25 -7.15 -11.29
C TYR A 110 24.24 -6.79 -12.40
N PRO A 111 23.83 -6.90 -13.68
CA PRO A 111 24.58 -6.26 -14.75
C PRO A 111 24.58 -4.74 -14.53
N GLN A 112 25.74 -4.14 -14.28
CA GLN A 112 25.82 -2.71 -13.93
C GLN A 112 25.21 -1.82 -15.01
N GLU A 113 25.40 -2.15 -16.28
CA GLU A 113 24.83 -1.42 -17.42
C GLU A 113 23.29 -1.37 -17.36
N LEU A 114 22.65 -2.44 -16.88
CA LEU A 114 21.20 -2.49 -16.74
C LEU A 114 20.72 -1.62 -15.56
N VAL A 115 21.44 -1.63 -14.45
CA VAL A 115 21.17 -0.76 -13.30
C VAL A 115 21.28 0.70 -13.72
N ASP A 116 22.40 1.08 -14.36
CA ASP A 116 22.66 2.46 -14.79
C ASP A 116 21.60 2.93 -15.81
N TYR A 117 21.22 2.05 -16.73
CA TYR A 117 20.16 2.35 -17.70
C TYR A 117 18.81 2.63 -17.02
N ASN A 118 18.39 1.79 -16.08
CA ASN A 118 17.11 1.97 -15.39
C ASN A 118 17.12 3.19 -14.46
N ILE A 119 18.24 3.47 -13.79
CA ILE A 119 18.41 4.70 -13.00
C ILE A 119 18.26 5.92 -13.91
N LYS A 120 18.94 5.90 -15.07
CA LYS A 120 18.84 7.00 -16.03
C LYS A 120 17.40 7.20 -16.52
N GLN A 121 16.71 6.14 -16.92
CA GLN A 121 15.30 6.24 -17.37
C GLN A 121 14.39 6.83 -16.27
N SER A 122 14.57 6.39 -15.03
CA SER A 122 13.81 6.90 -13.90
C SER A 122 14.13 8.38 -13.65
N LYS A 123 15.39 8.77 -13.74
CA LYS A 123 15.80 10.17 -13.57
C LYS A 123 15.24 11.06 -14.68
N ASP A 124 15.39 10.65 -15.95
CA ASP A 124 14.86 11.36 -17.11
C ASP A 124 13.33 11.59 -16.99
N TYR A 125 12.60 10.63 -16.41
CA TYR A 125 11.17 10.73 -16.16
C TYR A 125 10.83 11.87 -15.18
N TYR A 126 11.51 11.95 -14.04
CA TYR A 126 11.28 13.01 -13.06
C TYR A 126 11.82 14.38 -13.53
N GLU A 127 12.92 14.41 -14.27
CA GLU A 127 13.43 15.62 -14.92
C GLU A 127 12.40 16.19 -15.91
N GLY A 128 11.69 15.32 -16.66
CA GLY A 128 10.60 15.73 -17.54
C GLY A 128 9.45 16.42 -16.79
N TYR A 129 9.11 16.02 -15.58
CA TYR A 129 8.11 16.72 -14.76
C TYR A 129 8.61 18.07 -14.25
N ALA A 130 9.89 18.16 -13.86
CA ALA A 130 10.50 19.42 -13.47
C ALA A 130 10.44 20.45 -14.62
N GLU A 131 10.81 20.02 -15.85
CA GLU A 131 10.74 20.84 -17.05
C GLU A 131 9.31 21.32 -17.37
N GLN A 132 8.31 20.42 -17.30
CA GLN A 132 6.90 20.78 -17.48
C GLN A 132 6.42 21.81 -16.46
N SER A 133 6.97 21.77 -15.25
CA SER A 133 6.67 22.72 -14.17
C SER A 133 7.50 24.00 -14.23
N ASN A 134 8.38 24.15 -15.22
CA ASN A 134 9.36 25.24 -15.33
C ASN A 134 10.25 25.39 -14.08
N MET A 135 10.63 24.29 -13.49
CA MET A 135 11.48 24.23 -12.28
C MET A 135 12.81 23.56 -12.58
N SER A 136 13.84 23.89 -11.79
CA SER A 136 15.06 23.08 -11.78
C SER A 136 14.73 21.71 -11.16
N PHE A 137 15.49 20.67 -11.52
CA PHE A 137 15.28 19.33 -10.95
C PHE A 137 15.42 19.34 -9.42
N ALA A 138 16.42 20.05 -8.88
CA ALA A 138 16.62 20.20 -7.44
C ALA A 138 15.42 20.86 -6.73
N ASP A 139 14.91 21.99 -7.30
CA ASP A 139 13.74 22.67 -6.74
C ASP A 139 12.48 21.79 -6.83
N PHE A 140 12.32 21.02 -7.90
CA PHE A 140 11.22 20.09 -8.05
C PHE A 140 11.26 19.00 -6.97
N LEU A 141 12.42 18.39 -6.71
CA LEU A 141 12.58 17.40 -5.67
C LEU A 141 12.28 17.96 -4.28
N GLU A 142 12.82 19.14 -3.97
CA GLU A 142 12.60 19.77 -2.66
C GLU A 142 11.13 20.13 -2.43
N GLN A 143 10.47 20.76 -3.41
CA GLN A 143 9.10 21.28 -3.25
C GLN A 143 8.03 20.20 -3.37
N ASN A 144 8.21 19.18 -4.24
CA ASN A 144 7.18 18.19 -4.51
C ASN A 144 7.42 16.85 -3.79
N LEU A 145 8.68 16.48 -3.59
CA LEU A 145 9.04 15.20 -2.98
C LEU A 145 9.70 15.37 -1.59
N GLN A 146 10.01 16.60 -1.18
CA GLN A 146 10.63 16.93 0.11
C GLN A 146 11.95 16.18 0.36
N MET A 147 12.75 16.03 -0.69
CA MET A 147 14.02 15.31 -0.64
C MET A 147 15.13 16.04 -1.41
N SER A 148 16.38 15.78 -1.02
CA SER A 148 17.55 16.25 -1.74
C SER A 148 17.83 15.41 -2.99
N GLU A 149 18.64 15.93 -3.93
CA GLU A 149 19.07 15.14 -5.10
C GLU A 149 19.94 13.94 -4.69
N GLU A 150 20.70 14.01 -3.60
CA GLU A 150 21.49 12.90 -3.05
C GLU A 150 20.58 11.79 -2.52
N ASP A 151 19.55 12.14 -1.74
CA ASP A 151 18.54 11.20 -1.22
C ASP A 151 17.78 10.55 -2.37
N PHE A 152 17.38 11.35 -3.37
CA PHE A 152 16.72 10.84 -4.58
C PHE A 152 17.58 9.80 -5.30
N ASN A 153 18.86 10.10 -5.56
CA ASN A 153 19.75 9.18 -6.25
C ASN A 153 19.93 7.86 -5.46
N THR A 154 20.01 7.94 -4.13
CA THR A 154 20.11 6.76 -3.26
C THR A 154 18.82 5.94 -3.27
N GLN A 155 17.68 6.61 -3.22
CA GLN A 155 16.38 5.95 -3.24
C GLN A 155 16.08 5.32 -4.59
N ILE A 156 16.37 6.00 -5.70
CA ILE A 156 16.11 5.47 -7.04
C ILE A 156 16.96 4.23 -7.34
N GLU A 157 18.22 4.21 -6.89
CA GLU A 157 19.08 3.02 -7.01
C GLU A 157 18.48 1.83 -6.25
N THR A 158 17.97 2.07 -5.07
CA THR A 158 17.31 1.03 -4.25
C THR A 158 16.06 0.50 -4.95
N VAL A 159 15.19 1.39 -5.45
CA VAL A 159 13.96 1.03 -6.17
C VAL A 159 14.29 0.25 -7.44
N VAL A 160 15.28 0.69 -8.21
CA VAL A 160 15.73 0.00 -9.43
C VAL A 160 16.22 -1.42 -9.10
N LYS A 161 17.03 -1.59 -8.06
CA LYS A 161 17.51 -2.92 -7.66
C LYS A 161 16.36 -3.82 -7.19
N GLN A 162 15.39 -3.28 -6.47
CA GLN A 162 14.20 -4.03 -6.08
C GLN A 162 13.37 -4.48 -7.29
N SER A 163 13.17 -3.59 -8.27
CA SER A 163 12.48 -3.94 -9.52
C SER A 163 13.23 -5.00 -10.32
N LEU A 164 14.56 -4.89 -10.42
CA LEU A 164 15.39 -5.90 -11.08
C LEU A 164 15.36 -7.25 -10.36
N ASN A 165 15.34 -7.26 -9.03
CA ASN A 165 15.16 -8.51 -8.26
C ASN A 165 13.86 -9.21 -8.64
N GLN A 166 12.77 -8.44 -8.79
CA GLN A 166 11.47 -8.95 -9.19
C GLN A 166 11.54 -9.59 -10.58
N GLU A 167 12.04 -8.87 -11.53
CA GLU A 167 12.18 -9.36 -12.88
C GLU A 167 13.06 -10.61 -12.94
N MET A 168 14.20 -10.61 -12.25
CA MET A 168 15.13 -11.75 -12.21
C MET A 168 14.52 -12.98 -11.53
N LEU A 169 13.77 -12.80 -10.45
CA LEU A 169 13.09 -13.89 -9.76
C LEU A 169 12.03 -14.55 -10.66
N LEU A 170 11.13 -13.74 -11.23
CA LEU A 170 10.07 -14.25 -12.10
C LEU A 170 10.63 -14.91 -13.37
N LYS A 171 11.70 -14.33 -13.94
CA LYS A 171 12.40 -14.93 -15.06
C LYS A 171 13.03 -16.27 -14.69
N ALA A 172 13.68 -16.37 -13.53
CA ALA A 172 14.28 -17.63 -13.06
C ALA A 172 13.23 -18.72 -12.83
N ILE A 173 12.07 -18.36 -12.28
CA ILE A 173 10.93 -19.28 -12.14
C ILE A 173 10.46 -19.75 -13.52
N ALA A 174 10.21 -18.82 -14.44
CA ALA A 174 9.72 -19.15 -15.78
C ALA A 174 10.71 -20.07 -16.55
N GLU A 175 12.02 -19.82 -16.43
CA GLU A 175 13.07 -20.67 -17.03
C GLU A 175 13.14 -22.06 -16.37
N THR A 176 13.00 -22.13 -15.04
CA THR A 176 13.05 -23.39 -14.29
C THR A 176 11.85 -24.29 -14.63
N GLU A 177 10.67 -23.68 -14.75
CA GLU A 177 9.43 -24.38 -15.15
C GLU A 177 9.37 -24.68 -16.66
N GLY A 178 10.30 -24.12 -17.44
CA GLY A 178 10.35 -24.32 -18.89
C GLY A 178 9.19 -23.66 -19.64
N PHE A 179 8.66 -22.56 -19.14
CA PHE A 179 7.54 -21.88 -19.77
C PHE A 179 7.90 -21.29 -21.12
N THR A 180 6.96 -21.40 -22.05
CA THR A 180 6.98 -20.77 -23.36
C THR A 180 5.61 -20.14 -23.61
N ILE A 181 5.55 -19.19 -24.52
CA ILE A 181 4.30 -18.55 -24.94
C ILE A 181 3.99 -18.99 -26.38
N SER A 182 2.89 -19.71 -26.56
CA SER A 182 2.38 -20.05 -27.88
C SER A 182 1.72 -18.85 -28.56
N ASP A 183 1.54 -18.90 -29.89
CA ASP A 183 0.85 -17.81 -30.60
C ASP A 183 -0.60 -17.60 -30.09
N GLU A 184 -1.28 -18.67 -29.68
CA GLU A 184 -2.62 -18.56 -29.09
C GLU A 184 -2.61 -17.84 -27.76
N GLU A 185 -1.68 -18.19 -26.87
CA GLU A 185 -1.50 -17.52 -25.55
C GLU A 185 -1.10 -16.07 -25.73
N PHE A 186 -0.20 -15.79 -26.67
CA PHE A 186 0.21 -14.45 -27.02
C PHE A 186 -0.99 -13.58 -27.43
N ASN A 187 -1.79 -14.06 -28.38
CA ASN A 187 -2.93 -13.28 -28.88
C ASN A 187 -3.96 -13.02 -27.78
N LYS A 188 -4.28 -14.02 -26.96
CA LYS A 188 -5.19 -13.85 -25.81
C LYS A 188 -4.63 -12.89 -24.76
N GLY A 189 -3.34 -13.00 -24.46
CA GLY A 189 -2.67 -12.13 -23.51
C GLY A 189 -2.59 -10.68 -23.99
N ALA A 190 -2.24 -10.48 -25.26
CA ALA A 190 -2.20 -9.16 -25.87
C ALA A 190 -3.58 -8.48 -25.89
N GLU A 191 -4.65 -9.24 -26.18
CA GLU A 191 -6.02 -8.75 -26.12
C GLU A 191 -6.41 -8.34 -24.68
N LYS A 192 -6.11 -9.21 -23.70
CA LYS A 192 -6.34 -8.93 -22.27
C LYS A 192 -5.64 -7.62 -21.83
N TYR A 193 -4.36 -7.48 -22.16
CA TYR A 193 -3.59 -6.28 -21.81
C TYR A 193 -4.10 -5.03 -22.54
N ALA A 194 -4.42 -5.13 -23.84
CA ALA A 194 -4.99 -4.02 -24.59
C ALA A 194 -6.28 -3.50 -23.94
N GLN A 195 -7.17 -4.37 -23.51
CA GLN A 195 -8.40 -4.01 -22.78
C GLN A 195 -8.09 -3.41 -21.42
N GLN A 196 -7.17 -4.00 -20.66
CA GLN A 196 -6.80 -3.54 -19.32
C GLN A 196 -6.17 -2.14 -19.34
N PHE A 197 -5.35 -1.85 -20.35
CA PHE A 197 -4.68 -0.55 -20.51
C PHE A 197 -5.48 0.46 -21.34
N GLY A 198 -6.70 0.10 -21.77
CA GLY A 198 -7.58 1.00 -22.53
C GLY A 198 -7.02 1.36 -23.91
N ALA A 199 -6.27 0.45 -24.56
CA ALA A 199 -5.75 0.66 -25.89
C ALA A 199 -6.89 0.67 -26.94
N GLU A 200 -6.70 1.40 -28.02
CA GLU A 200 -7.70 1.52 -29.11
C GLU A 200 -7.97 0.15 -29.78
N SER A 201 -6.95 -0.68 -29.89
CA SER A 201 -7.04 -2.07 -30.40
C SER A 201 -5.87 -2.92 -29.89
N THR A 202 -5.98 -4.24 -30.03
CA THR A 202 -4.91 -5.18 -29.73
C THR A 202 -3.68 -4.95 -30.63
N GLU A 203 -3.91 -4.63 -31.91
CA GLU A 203 -2.86 -4.34 -32.87
C GLU A 203 -2.08 -3.08 -32.49
N ALA A 204 -2.78 -1.99 -32.10
CA ALA A 204 -2.14 -0.75 -31.62
C ALA A 204 -1.32 -0.99 -30.36
N PHE A 205 -1.80 -1.84 -29.46
CA PHE A 205 -1.07 -2.23 -28.26
C PHE A 205 0.21 -3.02 -28.60
N ILE A 206 0.12 -4.00 -29.52
CA ILE A 206 1.27 -4.77 -29.98
C ILE A 206 2.29 -3.88 -30.71
N GLU A 207 1.83 -2.92 -31.51
CA GLU A 207 2.71 -1.98 -32.21
C GLU A 207 3.46 -1.07 -31.22
N GLN A 208 2.76 -0.60 -30.17
CA GLN A 208 3.33 0.28 -29.15
C GLN A 208 4.39 -0.42 -28.28
N TYR A 209 4.11 -1.63 -27.78
CA TYR A 209 4.96 -2.33 -26.81
C TYR A 209 5.89 -3.37 -27.41
N GLY A 210 5.55 -3.89 -28.59
CA GLY A 210 6.28 -4.97 -29.26
C GLY A 210 6.01 -6.35 -28.68
N ARG A 211 6.07 -7.36 -29.57
CA ARG A 211 5.81 -8.77 -29.22
C ARG A 211 6.67 -9.26 -28.04
N SER A 212 7.97 -8.97 -28.06
CA SER A 212 8.90 -9.48 -27.05
C SER A 212 8.58 -8.98 -25.65
N MET A 213 8.17 -7.71 -25.49
CA MET A 213 7.81 -7.17 -24.18
C MET A 213 6.54 -7.84 -23.65
N ILE A 214 5.54 -8.04 -24.50
CA ILE A 214 4.30 -8.71 -24.14
C ILE A 214 4.57 -10.17 -23.75
N GLU A 215 5.43 -10.90 -24.50
CA GLU A 215 5.82 -12.27 -24.17
C GLU A 215 6.52 -12.35 -22.79
N ILE A 216 7.42 -11.41 -22.48
CA ILE A 216 8.08 -11.33 -21.17
C ILE A 216 7.02 -11.15 -20.08
N SER A 217 6.08 -10.22 -20.25
CA SER A 217 5.01 -10.00 -19.27
C SER A 217 4.14 -11.23 -19.05
N LEU A 218 3.81 -11.96 -20.13
CA LEU A 218 3.04 -13.21 -20.05
C LEU A 218 3.82 -14.34 -19.35
N LEU A 219 5.14 -14.40 -19.54
CA LEU A 219 5.99 -15.35 -18.81
C LEU A 219 6.06 -14.99 -17.31
N GLN A 220 6.08 -13.70 -17.00
CA GLN A 220 6.01 -13.24 -15.61
C GLN A 220 4.66 -13.57 -14.97
N ASP A 221 3.53 -13.38 -15.69
CA ASP A 221 2.21 -13.80 -15.20
C ASP A 221 2.18 -15.29 -14.84
N LYS A 222 2.72 -16.16 -15.71
CA LYS A 222 2.83 -17.61 -15.45
C LYS A 222 3.71 -17.90 -14.22
N ALA A 223 4.81 -17.16 -14.05
CA ALA A 223 5.69 -17.33 -12.89
C ALA A 223 4.99 -16.90 -11.59
N ILE A 224 4.19 -15.84 -11.63
CA ILE A 224 3.35 -15.39 -10.52
C ILE A 224 2.33 -16.47 -10.14
N GLU A 225 1.67 -17.09 -11.12
CA GLU A 225 0.73 -18.19 -10.86
C GLU A 225 1.41 -19.36 -10.13
N VAL A 226 2.66 -19.67 -10.44
CA VAL A 226 3.42 -20.70 -9.72
C VAL A 226 3.65 -20.31 -8.26
N VAL A 227 3.99 -19.05 -7.99
CA VAL A 227 4.16 -18.55 -6.62
C VAL A 227 2.84 -18.66 -5.85
N GLU A 228 1.73 -18.25 -6.44
CA GLU A 228 0.41 -18.32 -5.81
C GLU A 228 -0.04 -19.77 -5.54
N GLN A 229 0.17 -20.69 -6.48
CA GLN A 229 -0.24 -22.10 -6.36
C GLN A 229 0.58 -22.86 -5.32
N ASN A 230 1.83 -22.47 -5.10
CA ASN A 230 2.71 -23.11 -4.11
C ASN A 230 2.70 -22.42 -2.74
N ALA A 231 1.97 -21.30 -2.61
CA ALA A 231 1.88 -20.56 -1.37
C ALA A 231 1.03 -21.28 -0.33
N VAL A 232 1.52 -21.34 0.91
CA VAL A 232 0.76 -21.81 2.08
C VAL A 232 0.26 -20.58 2.82
N VAL A 233 -1.04 -20.30 2.69
CA VAL A 233 -1.67 -19.19 3.41
C VAL A 233 -2.09 -19.66 4.79
N LYS A 234 -1.57 -19.04 5.85
CA LYS A 234 -2.00 -19.24 7.23
C LYS A 234 -2.99 -18.16 7.63
N ASP A 235 -4.00 -18.50 8.42
CA ASP A 235 -4.91 -17.51 8.98
C ASP A 235 -4.18 -16.60 9.98
N ALA A 236 -4.49 -15.29 9.98
CA ALA A 236 -3.87 -14.32 10.87
C ALA A 236 -3.99 -14.70 12.37
N ALA A 237 -5.07 -15.38 12.74
CA ALA A 237 -5.28 -15.90 14.10
C ALA A 237 -4.28 -17.00 14.51
N GLU A 238 -3.76 -17.78 13.55
CA GLU A 238 -2.76 -18.82 13.81
C GLU A 238 -1.36 -18.20 13.97
N THR A 239 -1.03 -17.17 13.21
CA THR A 239 0.26 -16.46 13.29
C THR A 239 0.44 -15.71 14.62
N GLU A 240 -0.61 -15.10 15.15
CA GLU A 240 -0.55 -14.46 16.49
C GLU A 240 -0.37 -15.49 17.63
N SER A 241 -0.90 -16.71 17.47
CA SER A 241 -0.73 -17.76 18.46
C SER A 241 0.67 -18.39 18.41
N GLU A 242 1.29 -18.52 17.25
CA GLU A 242 2.68 -19.00 17.10
C GLU A 242 3.68 -17.96 17.61
N ALA A 243 3.52 -16.67 17.25
CA ALA A 243 4.36 -15.58 17.75
C ALA A 243 4.30 -15.44 19.28
N SER A 244 3.12 -15.60 19.87
CA SER A 244 2.95 -15.58 21.34
C SER A 244 3.54 -16.80 22.03
N SER A 245 3.64 -17.94 21.34
CA SER A 245 4.25 -19.17 21.89
C SER A 245 5.77 -19.15 21.79
N GLU A 246 6.35 -18.51 20.77
CA GLU A 246 7.81 -18.32 20.64
C GLU A 246 8.33 -17.30 21.67
N ASP A 247 7.66 -16.17 21.87
CA ASP A 247 8.04 -15.18 22.89
C ASP A 247 7.89 -15.73 24.33
N ALA A 248 6.96 -16.65 24.56
CA ALA A 248 6.83 -17.36 25.83
C ALA A 248 7.92 -18.41 26.02
N SER A 249 8.46 -19.05 24.96
CA SER A 249 9.54 -20.02 25.05
C SER A 249 10.91 -19.36 25.23
N GLU A 250 11.16 -18.21 24.61
CA GLU A 250 12.38 -17.42 24.84
C GLU A 250 12.46 -16.85 26.25
N LYS A 251 11.37 -16.26 26.77
CA LYS A 251 11.33 -15.78 28.17
C LYS A 251 11.43 -16.91 29.21
N GLY A 252 10.98 -18.11 28.89
CA GLY A 252 11.13 -19.30 29.73
C GLY A 252 12.55 -19.81 29.76
N SER A 253 13.29 -19.70 28.66
CA SER A 253 14.69 -20.14 28.55
C SER A 253 15.66 -19.16 29.25
N GLU A 254 15.46 -17.86 29.14
CA GLU A 254 16.27 -16.86 29.85
C GLU A 254 16.13 -16.95 31.37
N LYS A 255 14.90 -17.19 31.87
CA LYS A 255 14.67 -17.31 33.32
C LYS A 255 15.28 -18.57 33.98
N THR A 256 15.42 -19.65 33.19
CA THR A 256 16.09 -20.88 33.67
C THR A 256 17.61 -20.77 33.64
N THR A 257 18.18 -20.01 32.69
CA THR A 257 19.65 -19.79 32.63
C THR A 257 20.13 -18.82 33.72
N GLU A 258 19.33 -17.80 34.07
CA GLU A 258 19.69 -16.87 35.14
C GLU A 258 19.63 -17.53 36.52
N ALA A 259 18.63 -18.39 36.78
CA ALA A 259 18.52 -19.13 38.02
C ALA A 259 19.62 -20.19 38.20
N ALA A 260 20.18 -20.74 37.12
CA ALA A 260 21.31 -21.68 37.17
C ALA A 260 22.66 -20.95 37.40
N SER A 261 22.82 -19.74 36.86
CA SER A 261 24.01 -18.92 37.04
C SER A 261 24.15 -18.39 38.48
N GLU A 262 23.06 -18.00 39.13
CA GLU A 262 23.08 -17.52 40.51
C GLU A 262 23.41 -18.67 41.52
N LYS A 263 23.00 -19.91 41.23
CA LYS A 263 23.33 -21.06 42.10
C LYS A 263 24.78 -21.52 42.03
N GLU A 264 25.45 -21.33 40.87
CA GLU A 264 26.89 -21.66 40.75
C GLU A 264 27.76 -20.57 41.42
N SER A 265 27.35 -19.30 41.44
CA SER A 265 28.11 -18.24 42.09
C SER A 265 28.06 -18.29 43.66
N GLU A 266 26.97 -18.78 44.24
CA GLU A 266 26.88 -18.94 45.69
C GLU A 266 27.68 -20.16 46.25
N THR A 267 27.91 -21.18 45.40
CA THR A 267 28.70 -22.37 45.83
C THR A 267 30.20 -22.12 45.78
N GLU A 268 30.71 -21.25 44.89
CA GLU A 268 32.13 -20.90 44.86
C GLU A 268 32.54 -19.91 45.97
N SER A 269 31.60 -19.10 46.48
CA SER A 269 31.87 -18.12 47.54
C SER A 269 32.03 -18.78 48.96
N GLN A 270 31.53 -20.01 49.14
CA GLN A 270 31.62 -20.69 50.44
C GLN A 270 32.84 -21.61 50.62
N THR A 271 33.62 -21.84 49.57
CA THR A 271 34.80 -22.74 49.63
C THR A 271 36.14 -22.00 49.83
N LYS A 272 36.13 -20.66 50.01
CA LYS A 272 37.33 -19.85 50.16
C LYS A 272 37.49 -19.13 51.50
N ALA A 273 36.70 -19.55 52.50
CA ALA A 273 36.85 -19.09 53.91
C ALA A 273 36.82 -20.26 54.86
N ALA A 274 37.86 -21.11 54.81
CA ALA A 274 38.29 -22.02 55.88
C ALA A 274 39.78 -22.27 55.72
#